data_ba03ee250a9a2e47b07f18eb2af37f41
#
_entry.id   ba03ee250a9a2e47b07f18eb2af37f41
#
_cell.length_a   1.000
_cell.length_b   1.000
_cell.length_c   1.000
_cell.angle_alpha   90.00
_cell.angle_beta   90.00
_cell.angle_gamma   90.00
#
_symmetry.space_group_name_H-M   'P 1'
#
loop_
_entity.id
_entity.type
_entity.pdbx_description
1 polymer ?
#
loop_
_entity_poly.entity_id
_entity_poly.type
_entity_poly.pdbx_seq_one_letter_code
_entity_poly.pdbx_strand_id
1 'polypeptide(L)'
;MKKLVLKNLIQVGVAIVFLLAVWWIAYHSVGNDLLIPPPSDSVQEIGALLTKALFWQALGGTLLRALFAFVISFLLAVIFAVIAYLLPWFERFFAPIVSVLRSMPILAVLLILLSFLDAGQAPIAVAFLSLFPMLYVGVLAALSGVDSHLIEISRVYGTPVWRRVTALYLPLASPYILKESGAALSFSLKLVVSAEVLSFTVKSLGGMMQDAKLYAEIPQLFALVGLTFIVGLILETAVGVLASLAERKVK
;
A
#
# COMPACT_ATOMS: atom_id res chain seq x y z
N MET A 1 1.31 23.94 -18.95
CA MET A 1 1.25 22.50 -18.78
C MET A 1 2.50 21.78 -19.31
N LYS A 2 2.92 21.89 -20.59
CA LYS A 2 4.10 21.18 -21.12
C LYS A 2 5.40 21.39 -20.34
N LYS A 3 5.71 22.64 -19.91
CA LYS A 3 6.92 22.94 -19.12
C LYS A 3 6.93 22.29 -17.72
N LEU A 4 5.77 22.14 -17.08
CA LEU A 4 5.65 21.51 -15.77
C LEU A 4 5.86 19.98 -15.86
N VAL A 5 5.27 19.35 -16.89
CA VAL A 5 5.45 17.92 -17.18
C VAL A 5 6.91 17.61 -17.51
N LEU A 6 7.55 18.45 -18.32
CA LEU A 6 8.96 18.28 -18.68
C LEU A 6 9.87 18.43 -17.43
N LYS A 7 9.60 19.40 -16.57
CA LYS A 7 10.34 19.58 -15.31
C LYS A 7 10.23 18.36 -14.39
N ASN A 8 9.01 17.80 -14.25
CA ASN A 8 8.79 16.59 -13.44
C ASN A 8 9.51 15.37 -14.06
N LEU A 9 9.49 15.21 -15.38
CA LEU A 9 10.21 14.14 -16.06
C LEU A 9 11.73 14.23 -15.85
N ILE A 10 12.29 15.44 -15.93
CA ILE A 10 13.72 15.67 -15.66
C ILE A 10 14.04 15.32 -14.20
N GLN A 11 13.22 15.74 -13.24
CA GLN A 11 13.45 15.44 -11.82
C GLN A 11 13.42 13.94 -11.54
N VAL A 12 12.47 13.20 -12.13
CA VAL A 12 12.40 11.74 -12.02
C VAL A 12 13.62 11.10 -12.67
N GLY A 13 14.02 11.54 -13.85
CA GLY A 13 15.24 11.05 -14.52
C GLY A 13 16.50 11.26 -13.67
N VAL A 14 16.67 12.44 -13.09
CA VAL A 14 17.80 12.75 -12.21
C VAL A 14 17.77 11.86 -10.96
N ALA A 15 16.60 11.63 -10.35
CA ALA A 15 16.48 10.74 -9.21
C ALA A 15 16.86 9.29 -9.54
N ILE A 16 16.44 8.78 -10.70
CA ILE A 16 16.80 7.43 -11.17
C ILE A 16 18.32 7.33 -11.39
N VAL A 17 18.92 8.30 -12.08
CA VAL A 17 20.37 8.33 -12.30
C VAL A 17 21.12 8.38 -10.97
N PHE A 18 20.67 9.19 -10.02
CA PHE A 18 21.26 9.26 -8.69
C PHE A 18 21.20 7.90 -7.96
N LEU A 19 20.06 7.21 -7.98
CA LEU A 19 19.90 5.90 -7.34
C LEU A 19 20.80 4.84 -8.01
N LEU A 20 20.90 4.85 -9.34
CA LEU A 20 21.78 3.96 -10.06
C LEU A 20 23.25 4.25 -9.76
N ALA A 21 23.64 5.53 -9.64
CA ALA A 21 24.99 5.91 -9.25
C ALA A 21 25.34 5.44 -7.83
N VAL A 22 24.41 5.59 -6.87
CA VAL A 22 24.58 5.07 -5.50
C VAL A 22 24.76 3.56 -5.51
N TRP A 23 23.93 2.83 -6.27
CA TRP A 23 24.08 1.38 -6.42
C TRP A 23 25.42 0.99 -7.04
N TRP A 24 25.83 1.68 -8.11
CA TRP A 24 27.12 1.45 -8.76
C TRP A 24 28.32 1.70 -7.83
N ILE A 25 28.28 2.77 -7.04
CA ILE A 25 29.30 3.09 -6.04
C ILE A 25 29.32 2.00 -4.97
N ALA A 26 28.16 1.56 -4.46
CA ALA A 26 28.05 0.50 -3.47
C ALA A 26 28.64 -0.82 -3.99
N TYR A 27 28.33 -1.19 -5.24
CA TYR A 27 28.90 -2.36 -5.92
C TYR A 27 30.43 -2.32 -5.93
N HIS A 28 31.02 -1.23 -6.42
CA HIS A 28 32.48 -1.09 -6.47
C HIS A 28 33.14 -1.01 -5.08
N SER A 29 32.47 -0.43 -4.10
CA SER A 29 33.00 -0.29 -2.74
C SER A 29 33.03 -1.62 -2.00
N VAL A 30 32.06 -2.49 -2.23
CA VAL A 30 31.98 -3.82 -1.58
C VAL A 30 32.84 -4.84 -2.32
N GLY A 31 32.91 -4.76 -3.66
CA GLY A 31 33.74 -5.63 -4.49
C GLY A 31 33.42 -7.13 -4.38
N ASN A 32 32.18 -7.47 -4.02
CA ASN A 32 31.71 -8.84 -3.89
C ASN A 32 30.32 -8.99 -4.49
N ASP A 33 30.22 -9.68 -5.62
CA ASP A 33 28.99 -9.88 -6.39
C ASP A 33 27.93 -10.69 -5.63
N LEU A 34 28.35 -11.48 -4.65
CA LEU A 34 27.43 -12.23 -3.76
C LEU A 34 26.77 -11.37 -2.70
N LEU A 35 27.23 -10.13 -2.50
CA LEU A 35 26.62 -9.19 -1.56
C LEU A 35 25.84 -8.10 -2.27
N ILE A 36 26.47 -7.47 -3.27
CA ILE A 36 25.85 -6.44 -4.11
C ILE A 36 26.18 -6.76 -5.57
N PRO A 37 25.19 -7.17 -6.37
CA PRO A 37 25.40 -7.49 -7.77
C PRO A 37 25.55 -6.21 -8.59
N PRO A 38 26.22 -6.27 -9.77
CA PRO A 38 26.22 -5.16 -10.68
C PRO A 38 24.78 -4.88 -11.20
N PRO A 39 24.40 -3.62 -11.44
CA PRO A 39 23.08 -3.28 -11.96
C PRO A 39 22.74 -3.99 -13.28
N SER A 40 23.73 -4.25 -14.14
CA SER A 40 23.56 -4.96 -15.41
C SER A 40 22.93 -6.33 -15.24
N ASP A 41 23.42 -7.12 -14.29
CA ASP A 41 23.00 -8.51 -14.06
C ASP A 41 21.57 -8.56 -13.51
N SER A 42 21.25 -7.64 -12.59
CA SER A 42 19.88 -7.52 -12.09
C SER A 42 18.90 -7.09 -13.17
N VAL A 43 19.29 -6.20 -14.10
CA VAL A 43 18.45 -5.83 -15.24
C VAL A 43 18.27 -7.00 -16.20
N GLN A 44 19.31 -7.80 -16.45
CA GLN A 44 19.22 -8.99 -17.26
C GLN A 44 18.28 -10.03 -16.64
N GLU A 45 18.33 -10.22 -15.30
CA GLU A 45 17.41 -11.08 -14.58
C GLU A 45 15.96 -10.60 -14.63
N ILE A 46 15.69 -9.29 -14.65
CA ILE A 46 14.34 -8.77 -14.91
C ILE A 46 13.81 -9.32 -16.25
N GLY A 47 14.60 -9.24 -17.31
CA GLY A 47 14.24 -9.79 -18.61
C GLY A 47 13.94 -11.30 -18.56
N ALA A 48 14.77 -12.06 -17.87
CA ALA A 48 14.58 -13.49 -17.70
C ALA A 48 13.32 -13.83 -16.88
N LEU A 49 13.04 -13.09 -15.81
CA LEU A 49 11.85 -13.28 -14.94
C LEU A 49 10.56 -13.04 -15.72
N LEU A 50 10.51 -12.00 -16.56
CA LEU A 50 9.30 -11.65 -17.31
C LEU A 50 8.90 -12.73 -18.34
N THR A 51 9.82 -13.61 -18.74
CA THR A 51 9.52 -14.76 -19.63
C THR A 51 9.02 -15.98 -18.88
N LYS A 52 9.20 -16.05 -17.55
CA LYS A 52 8.83 -17.23 -16.74
C LYS A 52 7.37 -17.16 -16.30
N ALA A 53 6.57 -18.18 -16.62
CA ALA A 53 5.17 -18.28 -16.17
C ALA A 53 5.04 -18.26 -14.63
N LEU A 54 6.03 -18.80 -13.91
CA LEU A 54 6.07 -18.82 -12.45
C LEU A 54 6.07 -17.40 -11.86
N PHE A 55 6.80 -16.46 -12.48
CA PHE A 55 6.82 -15.06 -12.06
C PHE A 55 5.43 -14.43 -12.12
N TRP A 56 4.69 -14.63 -13.21
CA TRP A 56 3.35 -14.07 -13.37
C TRP A 56 2.33 -14.70 -12.41
N GLN A 57 2.48 -16.00 -12.10
CA GLN A 57 1.67 -16.66 -11.07
C GLN A 57 1.97 -16.09 -9.68
N ALA A 58 3.26 -15.87 -9.36
CA ALA A 58 3.69 -15.29 -8.10
C ALA A 58 3.21 -13.85 -7.95
N LEU A 59 3.38 -13.03 -8.99
CA LEU A 59 2.90 -11.65 -9.04
C LEU A 59 1.38 -11.59 -8.84
N GLY A 60 0.63 -12.41 -9.57
CA GLY A 60 -0.83 -12.49 -9.44
C GLY A 60 -1.27 -12.91 -8.03
N GLY A 61 -0.61 -13.89 -7.44
CA GLY A 61 -0.89 -14.34 -6.07
C GLY A 61 -0.65 -13.24 -5.03
N THR A 62 0.50 -12.56 -5.11
CA THR A 62 0.83 -11.43 -4.22
C THR A 62 -0.13 -10.26 -4.40
N LEU A 63 -0.46 -9.89 -5.65
CA LEU A 63 -1.41 -8.80 -5.94
C LEU A 63 -2.81 -9.09 -5.40
N LEU A 64 -3.29 -10.33 -5.56
CA LEU A 64 -4.59 -10.74 -5.01
C LEU A 64 -4.62 -10.64 -3.49
N ARG A 65 -3.57 -11.09 -2.79
CA ARG A 65 -3.47 -10.96 -1.32
C ARG A 65 -3.44 -9.50 -0.89
N ALA A 66 -2.63 -8.68 -1.56
CA ALA A 66 -2.53 -7.26 -1.26
C ALA A 66 -3.86 -6.52 -1.51
N LEU A 67 -4.54 -6.81 -2.62
CA LEU A 67 -5.84 -6.24 -2.93
C LEU A 67 -6.91 -6.68 -1.93
N PHE A 68 -6.93 -7.96 -1.56
CA PHE A 68 -7.90 -8.50 -0.60
C PHE A 68 -7.71 -7.87 0.79
N ALA A 69 -6.47 -7.79 1.29
CA ALA A 69 -6.15 -7.12 2.54
C ALA A 69 -6.54 -5.65 2.51
N PHE A 70 -6.25 -4.94 1.42
CA PHE A 70 -6.61 -3.55 1.23
C PHE A 70 -8.14 -3.34 1.24
N VAL A 71 -8.88 -4.12 0.45
CA VAL A 71 -10.34 -3.95 0.31
C VAL A 71 -11.03 -4.17 1.65
N ILE A 72 -10.69 -5.24 2.38
CA ILE A 72 -11.26 -5.49 3.71
C ILE A 72 -10.92 -4.35 4.68
N SER A 73 -9.63 -3.94 4.72
CA SER A 73 -9.20 -2.84 5.58
C SER A 73 -9.92 -1.54 5.27
N PHE A 74 -10.05 -1.23 3.98
CA PHE A 74 -10.72 -0.01 3.51
C PHE A 74 -12.20 0.02 3.87
N LEU A 75 -12.93 -1.06 3.57
CA LEU A 75 -14.37 -1.14 3.85
C LEU A 75 -14.64 -1.02 5.35
N LEU A 76 -13.91 -1.77 6.18
CA LEU A 76 -14.05 -1.70 7.62
C LEU A 76 -13.62 -0.34 8.18
N ALA A 77 -12.53 0.24 7.66
CA ALA A 77 -12.08 1.56 8.08
C ALA A 77 -13.13 2.64 7.80
N VAL A 78 -13.76 2.63 6.62
CA VAL A 78 -14.85 3.56 6.28
C VAL A 78 -16.04 3.39 7.21
N ILE A 79 -16.49 2.14 7.44
CA ILE A 79 -17.62 1.84 8.32
C ILE A 79 -17.34 2.35 9.75
N PHE A 80 -16.20 1.95 10.32
CA PHE A 80 -15.85 2.31 11.70
C PHE A 80 -15.57 3.80 11.85
N ALA A 81 -14.95 4.46 10.86
CA ALA A 81 -14.74 5.91 10.89
C ALA A 81 -16.05 6.70 10.81
N VAL A 82 -17.01 6.27 10.00
CA VAL A 82 -18.35 6.89 9.95
C VAL A 82 -19.07 6.72 11.28
N ILE A 83 -19.03 5.53 11.89
CA ILE A 83 -19.62 5.29 13.21
C ILE A 83 -18.96 6.19 14.26
N ALA A 84 -17.63 6.26 14.29
CA ALA A 84 -16.88 7.09 15.21
C ALA A 84 -17.20 8.58 15.04
N TYR A 85 -17.28 9.05 13.80
CA TYR A 85 -17.64 10.43 13.48
C TYR A 85 -19.05 10.82 13.95
N LEU A 86 -20.00 9.89 13.85
CA LEU A 86 -21.39 10.12 14.27
C LEU A 86 -21.60 9.94 15.77
N LEU A 87 -20.80 9.11 16.43
CA LEU A 87 -20.94 8.71 17.83
C LEU A 87 -19.66 8.99 18.63
N PRO A 88 -19.53 10.16 19.29
CA PRO A 88 -18.32 10.54 20.04
C PRO A 88 -17.94 9.56 21.15
N TRP A 89 -18.90 8.85 21.74
CA TRP A 89 -18.59 7.80 22.73
C TRP A 89 -17.86 6.61 22.10
N PHE A 90 -18.24 6.24 20.87
CA PHE A 90 -17.59 5.15 20.15
C PHE A 90 -16.17 5.54 19.74
N GLU A 91 -15.95 6.78 19.27
CA GLU A 91 -14.62 7.30 18.97
C GLU A 91 -13.69 7.19 20.20
N ARG A 92 -14.14 7.67 21.35
CA ARG A 92 -13.36 7.61 22.61
C ARG A 92 -13.05 6.18 23.05
N PHE A 93 -14.01 5.26 22.88
CA PHE A 93 -13.83 3.84 23.18
C PHE A 93 -12.84 3.18 22.20
N PHE A 94 -12.95 3.51 20.92
CA PHE A 94 -12.19 2.84 19.87
C PHE A 94 -10.77 3.40 19.67
N ALA A 95 -10.54 4.66 20.01
CA ALA A 95 -9.25 5.33 19.88
C ALA A 95 -8.07 4.57 20.54
N PRO A 96 -8.16 4.06 21.79
CA PRO A 96 -7.08 3.29 22.39
C PRO A 96 -6.82 1.97 21.65
N ILE A 97 -7.85 1.30 21.11
CA ILE A 97 -7.70 0.07 20.32
C ILE A 97 -6.90 0.36 19.06
N VAL A 98 -7.27 1.42 18.33
CA VAL A 98 -6.55 1.87 17.14
C VAL A 98 -5.09 2.23 17.47
N SER A 99 -4.86 2.89 18.59
CA SER A 99 -3.51 3.24 19.05
C SER A 99 -2.65 1.99 19.32
N VAL A 100 -3.20 0.97 19.97
CA VAL A 100 -2.52 -0.32 20.19
C VAL A 100 -2.19 -0.97 18.84
N LEU A 101 -3.15 -1.08 17.92
CA LEU A 101 -2.91 -1.67 16.59
C LEU A 101 -1.79 -0.96 15.82
N ARG A 102 -1.71 0.38 15.92
CA ARG A 102 -0.67 1.17 15.25
C ARG A 102 0.73 1.02 15.87
N SER A 103 0.80 0.67 17.15
CA SER A 103 2.07 0.50 17.86
C SER A 103 2.59 -0.94 17.83
N MET A 104 1.83 -1.89 17.29
CA MET A 104 2.24 -3.29 17.23
C MET A 104 3.45 -3.50 16.30
N PRO A 105 4.48 -4.21 16.76
CA PRO A 105 5.60 -4.60 15.90
C PRO A 105 5.13 -5.69 14.90
N ILE A 106 4.98 -5.29 13.63
CA ILE A 106 4.37 -6.11 12.57
C ILE A 106 5.01 -7.49 12.43
N LEU A 107 6.35 -7.56 12.52
CA LEU A 107 7.08 -8.83 12.39
C LEU A 107 6.79 -9.79 13.56
N ALA A 108 6.65 -9.27 14.77
CA ALA A 108 6.30 -10.10 15.93
C ALA A 108 4.86 -10.64 15.80
N VAL A 109 3.94 -9.81 15.35
CA VAL A 109 2.55 -10.21 15.08
C VAL A 109 2.48 -11.28 13.99
N LEU A 110 3.28 -11.16 12.92
CA LEU A 110 3.36 -12.18 11.87
C LEU A 110 3.76 -13.54 12.44
N LEU A 111 4.80 -13.60 13.27
CA LEU A 111 5.25 -14.87 13.87
C LEU A 111 4.16 -15.51 14.74
N ILE A 112 3.42 -14.70 15.48
CA ILE A 112 2.27 -15.19 16.25
C ILE A 112 1.17 -15.72 15.33
N LEU A 113 0.83 -14.99 14.27
CA LEU A 113 -0.21 -15.40 13.32
C LEU A 113 0.14 -16.68 12.57
N LEU A 114 1.42 -16.93 12.27
CA LEU A 114 1.88 -18.17 11.64
C LEU A 114 1.71 -19.41 12.54
N SER A 115 1.45 -19.23 13.84
CA SER A 115 1.08 -20.35 14.73
C SER A 115 -0.38 -20.79 14.56
N PHE A 116 -1.23 -19.97 13.93
CA PHE A 116 -2.67 -20.20 13.79
C PHE A 116 -3.17 -20.18 12.35
N LEU A 117 -2.45 -19.48 11.46
CA LEU A 117 -2.81 -19.30 10.05
C LEU A 117 -1.76 -19.95 9.16
N ASP A 118 -2.16 -20.38 7.99
CA ASP A 118 -1.22 -20.86 6.98
C ASP A 118 -0.35 -19.73 6.37
N ALA A 119 0.72 -20.12 5.70
CA ALA A 119 1.66 -19.19 5.06
C ALA A 119 1.02 -18.27 4.00
N GLY A 120 -0.13 -18.65 3.44
CA GLY A 120 -0.85 -17.82 2.46
C GLY A 120 -1.81 -16.81 3.09
N GLN A 121 -2.33 -17.10 4.29
CA GLN A 121 -3.31 -16.26 5.02
C GLN A 121 -2.63 -15.26 5.95
N ALA A 122 -1.54 -15.64 6.59
CA ALA A 122 -0.82 -14.78 7.54
C ALA A 122 -0.39 -13.42 6.94
N PRO A 123 0.13 -13.32 5.68
CA PRO A 123 0.42 -12.04 5.04
C PRO A 123 -0.80 -11.12 4.91
N ILE A 124 -1.98 -11.69 4.61
CA ILE A 124 -3.23 -10.93 4.48
C ILE A 124 -3.63 -10.35 5.84
N ALA A 125 -3.58 -11.18 6.90
CA ALA A 125 -3.95 -10.76 8.24
C ALA A 125 -3.02 -9.67 8.80
N VAL A 126 -1.71 -9.79 8.58
CA VAL A 126 -0.72 -8.78 8.97
C VAL A 126 -0.95 -7.46 8.22
N ALA A 127 -1.17 -7.54 6.91
CA ALA A 127 -1.46 -6.35 6.12
C ALA A 127 -2.76 -5.67 6.58
N PHE A 128 -3.82 -6.45 6.87
CA PHE A 128 -5.05 -5.94 7.43
C PHE A 128 -4.84 -5.21 8.76
N LEU A 129 -4.16 -5.82 9.73
CA LEU A 129 -3.91 -5.23 11.05
C LEU A 129 -3.13 -3.91 10.97
N SER A 130 -2.31 -3.73 9.94
CA SER A 130 -1.54 -2.50 9.73
C SER A 130 -2.31 -1.43 8.94
N LEU A 131 -3.04 -1.85 7.90
CA LEU A 131 -3.77 -0.94 7.01
C LEU A 131 -5.04 -0.39 7.65
N PHE A 132 -5.79 -1.25 8.36
CA PHE A 132 -7.06 -0.87 8.95
C PHE A 132 -6.96 0.36 9.87
N PRO A 133 -6.07 0.41 10.87
CA PRO A 133 -5.96 1.58 11.74
C PRO A 133 -5.42 2.81 11.00
N MET A 134 -4.56 2.65 10.01
CA MET A 134 -4.07 3.74 9.17
C MET A 134 -5.22 4.38 8.38
N LEU A 135 -5.98 3.55 7.66
CA LEU A 135 -7.13 3.99 6.86
C LEU A 135 -8.25 4.56 7.72
N TYR A 136 -8.53 3.96 8.88
CA TYR A 136 -9.52 4.47 9.84
C TYR A 136 -9.22 5.91 10.25
N VAL A 137 -7.98 6.19 10.65
CA VAL A 137 -7.57 7.55 11.04
C VAL A 137 -7.64 8.52 9.86
N GLY A 138 -7.21 8.10 8.67
CA GLY A 138 -7.28 8.90 7.45
C GLY A 138 -8.72 9.25 7.05
N VAL A 139 -9.63 8.26 7.08
CA VAL A 139 -11.05 8.47 6.76
C VAL A 139 -11.73 9.36 7.82
N LEU A 140 -11.45 9.12 9.10
CA LEU A 140 -12.00 9.93 10.19
C LEU A 140 -11.55 11.40 10.08
N ALA A 141 -10.29 11.63 9.76
CA ALA A 141 -9.76 12.98 9.51
C ALA A 141 -10.42 13.63 8.28
N ALA A 142 -10.63 12.88 7.19
CA ALA A 142 -11.32 13.39 6.01
C ALA A 142 -12.78 13.77 6.29
N LEU A 143 -13.50 12.97 7.09
CA LEU A 143 -14.86 13.28 7.52
C LEU A 143 -14.91 14.52 8.41
N SER A 144 -13.95 14.66 9.33
CA SER A 144 -13.84 15.84 10.23
C SER A 144 -13.44 17.12 9.49
N GLY A 145 -12.84 17.01 8.31
CA GLY A 145 -12.50 18.14 7.45
C GLY A 145 -13.65 18.69 6.60
N VAL A 146 -14.84 18.08 6.65
CA VAL A 146 -16.03 18.57 5.94
C VAL A 146 -16.52 19.87 6.57
N ASP A 147 -16.88 20.86 5.75
CA ASP A 147 -17.34 22.17 6.20
C ASP A 147 -18.52 22.07 7.16
N SER A 148 -18.33 22.58 8.37
CA SER A 148 -19.34 22.59 9.44
C SER A 148 -20.61 23.38 9.07
N HIS A 149 -20.50 24.43 8.24
CA HIS A 149 -21.65 25.20 7.78
C HIS A 149 -22.62 24.35 6.95
N LEU A 150 -22.08 23.48 6.07
CA LEU A 150 -22.92 22.56 5.29
C LEU A 150 -23.63 21.55 6.19
N ILE A 151 -22.95 21.13 7.26
CA ILE A 151 -23.53 20.20 8.24
C ILE A 151 -24.66 20.88 9.02
N GLU A 152 -24.47 22.11 9.47
CA GLU A 152 -25.49 22.91 10.18
C GLU A 152 -26.72 23.15 9.31
N ILE A 153 -26.52 23.57 8.07
CA ILE A 153 -27.62 23.75 7.09
C ILE A 153 -28.41 22.45 6.97
N SER A 154 -27.73 21.32 6.79
CA SER A 154 -28.39 20.01 6.65
C SER A 154 -29.22 19.60 7.89
N ARG A 155 -28.79 20.03 9.09
CA ARG A 155 -29.52 19.82 10.33
C ARG A 155 -30.78 20.69 10.42
N VAL A 156 -30.65 21.97 10.08
CA VAL A 156 -31.78 22.93 10.06
C VAL A 156 -32.89 22.43 9.13
N TYR A 157 -32.53 21.86 7.97
CA TYR A 157 -33.51 21.26 7.04
C TYR A 157 -34.01 19.87 7.46
N GLY A 158 -33.69 19.39 8.65
CA GLY A 158 -34.17 18.11 9.17
C GLY A 158 -33.68 16.88 8.38
N THR A 159 -32.58 16.99 7.65
CA THR A 159 -32.06 15.89 6.83
C THR A 159 -31.71 14.68 7.70
N PRO A 160 -32.23 13.46 7.44
CA PRO A 160 -31.95 12.29 8.24
C PRO A 160 -30.45 11.90 8.17
N VAL A 161 -29.93 11.31 9.26
CA VAL A 161 -28.48 11.01 9.41
C VAL A 161 -27.93 10.21 8.25
N TRP A 162 -28.63 9.14 7.81
CA TRP A 162 -28.17 8.30 6.72
C TRP A 162 -28.00 9.07 5.40
N ARG A 163 -28.91 10.03 5.12
CA ARG A 163 -28.83 10.87 3.93
C ARG A 163 -27.70 11.89 4.04
N ARG A 164 -27.41 12.41 5.24
CA ARG A 164 -26.23 13.25 5.47
C ARG A 164 -24.94 12.47 5.23
N VAL A 165 -24.88 11.22 5.66
CA VAL A 165 -23.70 10.36 5.42
C VAL A 165 -23.51 10.11 3.92
N THR A 166 -24.54 9.68 3.22
CA THR A 166 -24.42 9.23 1.82
C THR A 166 -24.40 10.37 0.81
N ALA A 167 -25.09 11.49 1.08
CA ALA A 167 -25.21 12.60 0.14
C ALA A 167 -24.35 13.82 0.50
N LEU A 168 -23.79 13.90 1.71
CA LEU A 168 -22.96 15.02 2.13
C LEU A 168 -21.57 14.57 2.58
N TYR A 169 -21.45 13.78 3.67
CA TYR A 169 -20.15 13.46 4.25
C TYR A 169 -19.27 12.64 3.32
N LEU A 170 -19.76 11.49 2.84
CA LEU A 170 -18.95 10.61 1.98
C LEU A 170 -18.59 11.25 0.63
N PRO A 171 -19.52 11.93 -0.10
CA PRO A 171 -19.14 12.61 -1.34
C PRO A 171 -18.11 13.72 -1.15
N LEU A 172 -18.23 14.55 -0.10
CA LEU A 172 -17.28 15.63 0.16
C LEU A 172 -15.93 15.13 0.66
N ALA A 173 -15.90 14.05 1.44
CA ALA A 173 -14.66 13.42 1.92
C ALA A 173 -14.01 12.51 0.85
N SER A 174 -14.76 12.05 -0.15
CA SER A 174 -14.30 11.04 -1.12
C SER A 174 -13.03 11.41 -1.87
N PRO A 175 -12.74 12.65 -2.28
CA PRO A 175 -11.49 12.99 -2.94
C PRO A 175 -10.27 12.73 -2.06
N TYR A 176 -10.37 13.07 -0.77
CA TYR A 176 -9.32 12.83 0.21
C TYR A 176 -9.14 11.34 0.49
N ILE A 177 -10.25 10.62 0.68
CA ILE A 177 -10.26 9.17 0.91
C ILE A 177 -9.64 8.42 -0.29
N LEU A 178 -10.01 8.78 -1.51
CA LEU A 178 -9.47 8.16 -2.72
C LEU A 178 -7.98 8.46 -2.91
N LYS A 179 -7.53 9.66 -2.59
CA LYS A 179 -6.11 10.01 -2.67
C LYS A 179 -5.28 9.16 -1.70
N GLU A 180 -5.72 9.02 -0.44
CA GLU A 180 -5.08 8.16 0.56
C GLU A 180 -5.11 6.68 0.18
N SER A 181 -6.16 6.23 -0.52
CA SER A 181 -6.32 4.83 -0.93
C SER A 181 -5.22 4.37 -1.90
N GLY A 182 -4.69 5.25 -2.75
CA GLY A 182 -3.58 4.91 -3.65
C GLY A 182 -2.30 4.57 -2.89
N ALA A 183 -1.92 5.42 -1.95
CA ALA A 183 -0.76 5.18 -1.09
C ALA A 183 -0.98 3.93 -0.21
N ALA A 184 -2.18 3.72 0.32
CA ALA A 184 -2.52 2.57 1.13
C ALA A 184 -2.46 1.25 0.34
N LEU A 185 -2.88 1.23 -0.93
CA LEU A 185 -2.79 0.03 -1.78
C LEU A 185 -1.32 -0.32 -2.09
N SER A 186 -0.50 0.68 -2.43
CA SER A 186 0.95 0.48 -2.61
C SER A 186 1.62 0.00 -1.32
N PHE A 187 1.20 0.52 -0.17
CA PHE A 187 1.68 0.08 1.14
C PHE A 187 1.24 -1.34 1.48
N SER A 188 0.02 -1.74 1.11
CA SER A 188 -0.48 -3.11 1.22
C SER A 188 0.42 -4.10 0.51
N LEU A 189 0.83 -3.81 -0.73
CA LEU A 189 1.74 -4.65 -1.49
C LEU A 189 3.06 -4.86 -0.74
N LYS A 190 3.66 -3.78 -0.21
CA LYS A 190 4.92 -3.85 0.55
C LYS A 190 4.80 -4.72 1.81
N LEU A 191 3.70 -4.56 2.55
CA LEU A 191 3.43 -5.35 3.76
C LEU A 191 3.26 -6.84 3.43
N VAL A 192 2.45 -7.15 2.40
CA VAL A 192 2.21 -8.52 1.97
C VAL A 192 3.50 -9.17 1.51
N VAL A 193 4.29 -8.53 0.64
CA VAL A 193 5.57 -9.08 0.17
C VAL A 193 6.53 -9.32 1.34
N SER A 194 6.65 -8.37 2.28
CA SER A 194 7.50 -8.54 3.46
C SER A 194 7.07 -9.72 4.33
N ALA A 195 5.76 -9.91 4.49
CA ALA A 195 5.21 -11.03 5.23
C ALA A 195 5.40 -12.36 4.49
N GLU A 196 5.22 -12.39 3.15
CA GLU A 196 5.43 -13.57 2.30
C GLU A 196 6.88 -14.07 2.35
N VAL A 197 7.87 -13.13 2.38
CA VAL A 197 9.29 -13.50 2.55
C VAL A 197 9.50 -14.28 3.84
N LEU A 198 8.90 -13.84 4.94
CA LEU A 198 9.12 -14.46 6.26
C LEU A 198 8.25 -15.71 6.48
N SER A 199 7.10 -15.79 5.83
CA SER A 199 6.19 -16.94 5.92
C SER A 199 6.47 -18.04 4.90
N PHE A 200 7.47 -17.87 4.04
CA PHE A 200 7.79 -18.82 2.96
C PHE A 200 6.58 -19.13 2.08
N THR A 201 5.81 -18.10 1.75
CA THR A 201 4.57 -18.28 0.98
C THR A 201 4.86 -18.79 -0.44
N VAL A 202 4.31 -19.95 -0.79
CA VAL A 202 4.47 -20.53 -2.11
C VAL A 202 3.72 -19.72 -3.18
N LYS A 203 4.26 -19.66 -4.40
CA LYS A 203 3.69 -18.90 -5.53
C LYS A 203 3.41 -17.44 -5.16
N SER A 204 4.42 -16.78 -4.63
CA SER A 204 4.40 -15.37 -4.24
C SER A 204 5.70 -14.68 -4.61
N LEU A 205 5.67 -13.35 -4.74
CA LEU A 205 6.90 -12.56 -4.95
C LEU A 205 7.84 -12.68 -3.75
N GLY A 206 7.30 -12.63 -2.53
CA GLY A 206 8.08 -12.80 -1.31
C GLY A 206 8.72 -14.17 -1.20
N GLY A 207 8.00 -15.25 -1.59
CA GLY A 207 8.55 -16.60 -1.66
C GLY A 207 9.70 -16.71 -2.67
N MET A 208 9.54 -16.15 -3.87
CA MET A 208 10.62 -16.09 -4.87
C MET A 208 11.84 -15.31 -4.36
N MET A 209 11.64 -14.21 -3.62
CA MET A 209 12.75 -13.45 -3.00
C MET A 209 13.47 -14.28 -1.94
N GLN A 210 12.72 -15.05 -1.15
CA GLN A 210 13.31 -15.93 -0.13
C GLN A 210 14.10 -17.06 -0.76
N ASP A 211 13.57 -17.67 -1.83
CA ASP A 211 14.29 -18.71 -2.60
C ASP A 211 15.57 -18.14 -3.20
N ALA A 212 15.52 -16.99 -3.87
CA ALA A 212 16.69 -16.32 -4.43
C ALA A 212 17.75 -16.03 -3.37
N LYS A 213 17.34 -15.64 -2.17
CA LYS A 213 18.25 -15.46 -1.02
C LYS A 213 18.88 -16.77 -0.56
N LEU A 214 18.08 -17.84 -0.44
CA LEU A 214 18.56 -19.16 0.03
C LEU A 214 19.53 -19.80 -0.93
N TYR A 215 19.30 -19.64 -2.24
CA TYR A 215 20.19 -20.19 -3.29
C TYR A 215 21.32 -19.24 -3.70
N ALA A 216 21.48 -18.10 -3.00
CA ALA A 216 22.47 -17.07 -3.30
C ALA A 216 22.36 -16.48 -4.74
N GLU A 217 21.17 -16.47 -5.30
CA GLU A 217 20.83 -15.83 -6.59
C GLU A 217 20.60 -14.33 -6.39
N ILE A 218 21.63 -13.61 -5.97
CA ILE A 218 21.53 -12.23 -5.53
C ILE A 218 21.07 -11.28 -6.65
N PRO A 219 21.52 -11.41 -7.93
CA PRO A 219 20.96 -10.61 -9.03
C PRO A 219 19.44 -10.78 -9.19
N GLN A 220 18.92 -12.00 -9.05
CA GLN A 220 17.49 -12.28 -9.11
C GLN A 220 16.74 -11.66 -7.92
N LEU A 221 17.31 -11.69 -6.72
CA LEU A 221 16.73 -11.05 -5.53
C LEU A 221 16.56 -9.54 -5.76
N PHE A 222 17.60 -8.86 -6.26
CA PHE A 222 17.55 -7.43 -6.56
C PHE A 222 16.56 -7.12 -7.69
N ALA A 223 16.49 -7.97 -8.71
CA ALA A 223 15.51 -7.86 -9.80
C ALA A 223 14.06 -7.96 -9.28
N LEU A 224 13.76 -8.91 -8.40
CA LEU A 224 12.44 -9.08 -7.78
C LEU A 224 12.05 -7.89 -6.90
N VAL A 225 13.00 -7.35 -6.11
CA VAL A 225 12.78 -6.13 -5.32
C VAL A 225 12.47 -4.94 -6.23
N GLY A 226 13.27 -4.75 -7.30
CA GLY A 226 13.04 -3.70 -8.29
C GLY A 226 11.68 -3.80 -8.98
N LEU A 227 11.29 -5.01 -9.42
CA LEU A 227 9.98 -5.27 -10.03
C LEU A 227 8.84 -4.99 -9.04
N THR A 228 8.97 -5.40 -7.78
CA THR A 228 7.98 -5.11 -6.74
C THR A 228 7.81 -3.61 -6.52
N PHE A 229 8.91 -2.85 -6.52
CA PHE A 229 8.87 -1.40 -6.42
C PHE A 229 8.14 -0.76 -7.62
N ILE A 230 8.44 -1.21 -8.85
CA ILE A 230 7.78 -0.73 -10.07
C ILE A 230 6.27 -1.02 -10.01
N VAL A 231 5.87 -2.23 -9.62
CA VAL A 231 4.46 -2.61 -9.46
C VAL A 231 3.78 -1.73 -8.42
N GLY A 232 4.43 -1.46 -7.28
CA GLY A 232 3.91 -0.54 -6.26
C GLY A 232 3.66 0.88 -6.79
N LEU A 233 4.60 1.42 -7.58
CA LEU A 233 4.44 2.73 -8.24
C LEU A 233 3.29 2.74 -9.25
N ILE A 234 3.14 1.65 -10.03
CA ILE A 234 2.04 1.52 -10.99
C ILE A 234 0.69 1.54 -10.26
N LEU A 235 0.57 0.78 -9.16
CA LEU A 235 -0.66 0.76 -8.34
C LEU A 235 -0.98 2.14 -7.77
N GLU A 236 -0.01 2.81 -7.19
CA GLU A 236 -0.18 4.14 -6.60
C GLU A 236 -0.61 5.18 -7.65
N THR A 237 0.06 5.18 -8.81
CA THR A 237 -0.27 6.11 -9.91
C THR A 237 -1.63 5.81 -10.53
N ALA A 238 -1.98 4.52 -10.71
CA ALA A 238 -3.27 4.12 -11.26
C ALA A 238 -4.43 4.59 -10.38
N VAL A 239 -4.34 4.38 -9.05
CA VAL A 239 -5.37 4.87 -8.12
C VAL A 239 -5.37 6.40 -8.04
N GLY A 240 -4.21 7.05 -8.07
CA GLY A 240 -4.10 8.51 -8.11
C GLY A 240 -4.79 9.14 -9.32
N VAL A 241 -4.66 8.51 -10.50
CA VAL A 241 -5.38 8.93 -11.72
C VAL A 241 -6.88 8.74 -11.56
N LEU A 242 -7.34 7.60 -11.02
CA LEU A 242 -8.76 7.35 -10.76
C LEU A 242 -9.34 8.37 -9.77
N ALA A 243 -8.61 8.71 -8.71
CA ALA A 243 -9.01 9.74 -7.75
C ALA A 243 -9.16 11.11 -8.43
N SER A 244 -8.21 11.50 -9.27
CA SER A 244 -8.28 12.79 -10.00
C SER A 244 -9.43 12.86 -10.99
N LEU A 245 -9.83 11.75 -11.58
CA LEU A 245 -11.01 11.67 -12.47
C LEU A 245 -12.32 11.77 -11.69
N ALA A 246 -12.37 11.18 -10.48
CA ALA A 246 -13.53 11.29 -9.59
C ALA A 246 -13.74 12.73 -9.10
N GLU A 247 -12.67 13.44 -8.74
CA GLU A 247 -12.74 14.86 -8.34
C GLU A 247 -13.34 15.78 -9.42
N ARG A 248 -13.03 15.51 -10.70
CA ARG A 248 -13.57 16.29 -11.83
C ARG A 248 -15.06 16.13 -12.04
N LYS A 249 -15.66 15.04 -11.56
CA LYS A 249 -17.12 14.80 -11.67
C LYS A 249 -17.92 15.42 -10.53
N VAL A 250 -17.27 15.79 -9.43
CA VAL A 250 -17.90 16.38 -8.23
C VAL A 250 -17.87 17.92 -8.27
N LYS A 251 -17.04 18.51 -9.14
CA LYS A 251 -17.06 19.95 -9.47
C LYS A 251 -17.98 20.24 -10.64
#